data_dd6c3e08da0b2adb82103a1562d9da10
#
_entry.id   dd6c3e08da0b2adb82103a1562d9da10
#
_cell.length_a   1.000
_cell.length_b   1.000
_cell.length_c   1.000
_cell.angle_alpha   90.00
_cell.angle_beta   90.00
_cell.angle_gamma   90.00
#
_symmetry.space_group_name_H-M   'P 1'
#
loop_
_entity.id
_entity.type
_entity.pdbx_description
1 polymer ?
#
loop_
_entity_poly.entity_id
_entity_poly.type
_entity_poly.pdbx_seq_one_letter_code
_entity_poly.pdbx_strand_id
1 'polypeptide(L)'
;MKKLILLFAIAFNLNSNEFLTGSLVDYSGLIKMPNARFNNEGKVSFNYSRFDPYGKYVFQFSPYDWFEGALFYTDINSLGYPDFERGPGGMQSQKDKGFSLKARLFKEGECYGLDYAFCEYLPNLAVGLVDFAGTSLTASEYVVASKSFGRFDLTAGLGWGALGSTDNIGGNPLSILADRFDERGSGYSLGLMGGVPGVSTWFRGTTSVFGGVEYVIPKARFYPINSKIKLEYDSIDHELADFCRECEGDRFESLDSPISLGYEVIVNKNLNFGLYYENMSQLAFRWQAGFNFSKKKNPVLINTKGDYSDFEYKVYLSLLEDLNSNGILVQKAHYDESEKTLYINYAQSLYNNEDDARLVVEDYVRGKYSFIKNVV
;
A
#
# COMPACT_ATOMS: atom_id res chain seq x y z
N MET A 1 -0.98 35.93 -13.71
CA MET A 1 -1.42 34.55 -13.84
C MET A 1 -0.40 33.61 -14.52
N LYS A 2 0.46 34.05 -15.46
CA LYS A 2 1.46 33.15 -16.10
C LYS A 2 2.66 32.74 -15.24
N LYS A 3 2.95 33.42 -14.11
CA LYS A 3 4.06 33.07 -13.20
C LYS A 3 3.70 32.03 -12.13
N LEU A 4 2.41 31.74 -11.92
CA LEU A 4 1.97 30.72 -10.96
C LEU A 4 2.01 29.30 -11.55
N ILE A 5 1.93 29.18 -12.87
CA ILE A 5 1.96 27.89 -13.59
C ILE A 5 3.40 27.33 -13.68
N LEU A 6 4.43 28.19 -13.63
CA LEU A 6 5.83 27.78 -13.75
C LEU A 6 6.40 27.15 -12.45
N LEU A 7 5.80 27.42 -11.30
CA LEU A 7 6.20 26.82 -10.01
C LEU A 7 5.66 25.38 -9.83
N PHE A 8 4.64 25.00 -10.59
CA PHE A 8 4.10 23.62 -10.58
C PHE A 8 4.89 22.66 -11.48
N ALA A 9 5.68 23.17 -12.43
CA ALA A 9 6.37 22.34 -13.43
C ALA A 9 7.73 21.78 -13.00
N ILE A 10 8.28 22.17 -11.83
CA ILE A 10 9.59 21.70 -11.35
C ILE A 10 9.49 20.50 -10.38
N ALA A 11 8.28 19.98 -10.17
CA ALA A 11 7.99 18.97 -9.15
C ALA A 11 7.85 17.51 -9.66
N PHE A 12 8.27 17.20 -10.90
CA PHE A 12 7.77 16.00 -11.61
C PHE A 12 8.60 14.72 -11.53
N ASN A 13 9.59 14.58 -10.64
CA ASN A 13 10.47 13.40 -10.68
C ASN A 13 10.50 12.51 -9.42
N LEU A 14 9.43 12.45 -8.63
CA LEU A 14 9.32 11.43 -7.58
C LEU A 14 7.91 10.81 -7.65
N ASN A 15 7.86 9.54 -8.00
CA ASN A 15 6.62 8.78 -7.94
C ASN A 15 6.23 8.53 -6.48
N SER A 16 4.99 8.82 -6.13
CA SER A 16 4.41 8.55 -4.81
C SER A 16 4.48 7.07 -4.40
N ASN A 17 4.68 6.18 -5.38
CA ASN A 17 4.80 4.73 -5.19
C ASN A 17 6.08 4.27 -4.49
N GLU A 18 7.13 5.08 -4.45
CA GLU A 18 8.41 4.66 -3.83
C GLU A 18 8.33 4.48 -2.32
N PHE A 19 7.35 5.09 -1.67
CA PHE A 19 7.26 5.13 -0.21
C PHE A 19 5.93 4.56 0.28
N LEU A 20 5.77 3.25 0.10
CA LEU A 20 4.59 2.57 0.59
C LEU A 20 4.63 2.44 2.11
N THR A 21 3.53 2.82 2.75
CA THR A 21 3.35 2.75 4.20
C THR A 21 2.10 1.96 4.55
N GLY A 22 2.07 1.37 5.74
CA GLY A 22 0.90 0.64 6.24
C GLY A 22 -0.23 1.58 6.68
N SER A 23 -1.38 1.01 6.96
CA SER A 23 -2.50 1.66 7.64
C SER A 23 -2.47 1.41 9.16
N LEU A 24 -3.38 2.03 9.91
CA LEU A 24 -3.58 1.74 11.33
C LEU A 24 -4.15 0.32 11.54
N VAL A 25 -4.84 -0.20 10.54
CA VAL A 25 -5.63 -1.44 10.69
C VAL A 25 -4.90 -2.69 10.19
N ASP A 26 -4.57 -2.85 8.89
CA ASP A 26 -4.11 -4.17 8.42
C ASP A 26 -2.90 -4.13 7.47
N TYR A 27 -2.98 -3.46 6.32
CA TYR A 27 -2.01 -3.54 5.22
C TYR A 27 -1.69 -2.17 4.65
N SER A 28 -1.05 -2.16 3.48
CA SER A 28 -0.80 -0.91 2.76
C SER A 28 -2.11 -0.17 2.53
N GLY A 29 -2.18 1.05 3.00
CA GLY A 29 -3.41 1.84 2.99
C GLY A 29 -3.18 3.31 3.26
N LEU A 30 -4.28 4.03 3.31
CA LEU A 30 -4.34 5.40 3.78
C LEU A 30 -4.10 5.45 5.30
N ILE A 31 -5.03 5.97 6.08
CA ILE A 31 -4.96 5.97 7.55
C ILE A 31 -5.62 4.69 8.09
N LYS A 32 -6.90 4.48 7.81
CA LYS A 32 -7.67 3.25 8.10
C LYS A 32 -8.13 2.56 6.81
N MET A 33 -8.44 3.33 5.78
CA MET A 33 -8.98 2.82 4.52
C MET A 33 -7.91 2.16 3.67
N PRO A 34 -8.26 1.08 2.95
CA PRO A 34 -7.32 0.41 2.04
C PRO A 34 -6.99 1.27 0.81
N ASN A 35 -5.83 1.03 0.22
CA ASN A 35 -5.47 1.53 -1.10
C ASN A 35 -5.12 0.36 -2.06
N ALA A 36 -4.96 0.66 -3.35
CA ALA A 36 -4.60 -0.35 -4.35
C ALA A 36 -3.07 -0.50 -4.54
N ARG A 37 -2.28 -0.06 -3.58
CA ARG A 37 -0.82 -0.18 -3.59
C ARG A 37 -0.37 -1.48 -2.94
N PHE A 38 0.73 -2.05 -3.45
CA PHE A 38 1.28 -3.33 -3.01
C PHE A 38 2.75 -3.18 -2.67
N ASN A 39 3.19 -3.87 -1.64
CA ASN A 39 4.60 -4.01 -1.33
C ASN A 39 5.30 -4.88 -2.38
N ASN A 40 6.62 -4.75 -2.41
CA ASN A 40 7.46 -5.56 -3.27
C ASN A 40 7.38 -7.04 -2.88
N GLU A 41 7.51 -7.92 -3.87
CA GLU A 41 7.61 -9.36 -3.66
C GLU A 41 8.66 -9.72 -2.59
N GLY A 42 8.30 -10.64 -1.71
CA GLY A 42 9.14 -11.10 -0.60
C GLY A 42 9.21 -10.16 0.59
N LYS A 43 8.47 -9.04 0.60
CA LYS A 43 8.44 -8.16 1.76
C LYS A 43 7.60 -8.74 2.88
N VAL A 44 8.16 -8.66 4.08
CA VAL A 44 7.49 -8.95 5.34
C VAL A 44 7.63 -7.75 6.24
N SER A 45 6.57 -7.37 6.92
CA SER A 45 6.60 -6.26 7.86
C SER A 45 5.75 -6.54 9.09
N PHE A 46 6.15 -5.91 10.18
CA PHE A 46 5.42 -5.87 11.43
C PHE A 46 5.00 -4.43 11.68
N ASN A 47 3.71 -4.25 11.96
CA ASN A 47 3.12 -2.98 12.34
C ASN A 47 2.60 -3.06 13.77
N TYR A 48 2.78 -1.97 14.50
CA TYR A 48 2.02 -1.68 15.71
C TYR A 48 1.34 -0.34 15.56
N SER A 49 0.06 -0.29 15.90
CA SER A 49 -0.72 0.93 15.93
C SER A 49 -1.48 1.06 17.25
N ARG A 50 -1.65 2.30 17.67
CA ARG A 50 -2.48 2.67 18.81
C ARG A 50 -3.42 3.78 18.38
N PHE A 51 -4.70 3.50 18.44
CA PHE A 51 -5.80 4.42 18.20
C PHE A 51 -6.95 3.99 19.10
N ASP A 52 -7.43 4.91 19.90
CA ASP A 52 -8.36 4.55 20.97
C ASP A 52 -9.69 4.02 20.41
N PRO A 53 -10.24 2.92 20.95
CA PRO A 53 -9.73 2.12 22.07
C PRO A 53 -8.80 0.96 21.67
N TYR A 54 -8.27 0.94 20.44
CA TYR A 54 -7.56 -0.21 19.87
C TYR A 54 -6.04 -0.11 20.03
N GLY A 55 -5.43 -1.25 20.42
CA GLY A 55 -4.01 -1.52 20.23
C GLY A 55 -3.86 -2.68 19.26
N LYS A 56 -3.31 -2.44 18.05
CA LYS A 56 -3.29 -3.44 16.98
C LYS A 56 -1.87 -3.82 16.59
N TYR A 57 -1.63 -5.12 16.48
CA TYR A 57 -0.39 -5.73 16.01
C TYR A 57 -0.69 -6.43 14.70
N VAL A 58 0.06 -6.14 13.66
CA VAL A 58 -0.15 -6.70 12.33
C VAL A 58 1.16 -7.28 11.79
N PHE A 59 1.10 -8.53 11.37
CA PHE A 59 2.14 -9.18 10.61
C PHE A 59 1.69 -9.27 9.15
N GLN A 60 2.35 -8.52 8.27
CA GLN A 60 2.02 -8.41 6.86
C GLN A 60 3.07 -9.14 6.02
N PHE A 61 2.64 -9.80 4.95
CA PHE A 61 3.50 -10.50 4.01
C PHE A 61 3.01 -10.33 2.58
N SER A 62 3.96 -10.17 1.66
CA SER A 62 3.72 -9.98 0.21
C SER A 62 4.53 -11.04 -0.54
N PRO A 63 4.03 -12.27 -0.68
CA PRO A 63 4.76 -13.35 -1.35
C PRO A 63 4.95 -13.10 -2.84
N TYR A 64 4.04 -12.31 -3.43
CA TYR A 64 4.05 -11.87 -4.82
C TYR A 64 3.76 -10.37 -4.86
N ASP A 65 4.13 -9.70 -5.94
CA ASP A 65 3.89 -8.26 -6.13
C ASP A 65 2.40 -7.91 -6.34
N TRP A 66 1.55 -8.91 -6.63
CA TRP A 66 0.11 -8.77 -6.83
C TRP A 66 -0.74 -9.28 -5.65
N PHE A 67 -0.12 -9.82 -4.61
CA PHE A 67 -0.84 -10.42 -3.49
C PHE A 67 -0.22 -10.03 -2.15
N GLU A 68 -1.05 -9.58 -1.22
CA GLU A 68 -0.70 -9.30 0.17
C GLU A 68 -1.62 -10.05 1.12
N GLY A 69 -1.05 -10.55 2.20
CA GLY A 69 -1.77 -11.10 3.33
C GLY A 69 -1.36 -10.43 4.63
N ALA A 70 -2.26 -10.41 5.59
CA ALA A 70 -2.00 -9.92 6.94
C ALA A 70 -2.62 -10.83 7.98
N LEU A 71 -1.88 -10.98 9.09
CA LEU A 71 -2.35 -11.57 10.33
C LEU A 71 -2.40 -10.45 11.36
N PHE A 72 -3.50 -10.30 12.06
CA PHE A 72 -3.59 -9.26 13.06
C PHE A 72 -4.06 -9.79 14.43
N TYR A 73 -3.66 -9.04 15.44
CA TYR A 73 -4.10 -9.19 16.81
C TYR A 73 -4.46 -7.82 17.35
N THR A 74 -5.69 -7.67 17.78
CA THR A 74 -6.23 -6.40 18.30
C THR A 74 -6.55 -6.54 19.78
N ASP A 75 -6.11 -5.59 20.57
CA ASP A 75 -6.50 -5.40 21.96
C ASP A 75 -7.52 -4.26 22.03
N ILE A 76 -8.75 -4.56 22.46
CA ILE A 76 -9.85 -3.60 22.57
C ILE A 76 -10.00 -3.22 24.04
N ASN A 77 -9.37 -2.10 24.42
CA ASN A 77 -9.23 -1.74 25.84
C ASN A 77 -10.53 -1.26 26.51
N SER A 78 -11.52 -0.83 25.72
CA SER A 78 -12.83 -0.39 26.25
C SER A 78 -13.77 -1.54 26.55
N LEU A 79 -13.52 -2.73 26.00
CA LEU A 79 -14.36 -3.92 26.18
C LEU A 79 -13.67 -4.94 27.10
N GLY A 80 -14.40 -5.44 28.09
CA GLY A 80 -14.01 -6.62 28.88
C GLY A 80 -14.67 -7.89 28.33
N TYR A 81 -14.08 -9.04 28.59
CA TYR A 81 -14.77 -10.31 28.34
C TYR A 81 -15.96 -10.44 29.29
N PRO A 82 -17.19 -10.69 28.80
CA PRO A 82 -18.39 -10.68 29.62
C PRO A 82 -18.41 -11.79 30.68
N ASP A 83 -17.72 -12.92 30.46
CA ASP A 83 -17.79 -14.13 31.28
C ASP A 83 -16.65 -14.27 32.29
N PHE A 84 -15.74 -13.31 32.37
CA PHE A 84 -14.68 -13.38 33.40
C PHE A 84 -15.09 -12.61 34.64
N GLU A 85 -15.59 -13.36 35.67
CA GLU A 85 -15.71 -12.83 37.02
C GLU A 85 -14.37 -12.22 37.47
N ARG A 86 -14.46 -11.04 38.06
CA ARG A 86 -13.32 -10.27 38.53
C ARG A 86 -12.49 -11.04 39.53
N GLY A 87 -11.44 -11.71 39.03
CA GLY A 87 -10.34 -12.11 39.91
C GLY A 87 -9.58 -10.91 40.43
N PRO A 88 -8.64 -11.06 41.38
CA PRO A 88 -7.89 -9.97 42.03
C PRO A 88 -7.05 -9.11 41.06
N GLY A 89 -7.05 -9.35 39.76
CA GLY A 89 -6.25 -8.69 38.73
C GLY A 89 -6.99 -7.81 37.71
N GLY A 90 -8.31 -7.61 37.86
CA GLY A 90 -9.07 -6.75 36.92
C GLY A 90 -9.66 -7.52 35.73
N MET A 91 -10.53 -6.83 34.95
CA MET A 91 -11.12 -7.42 33.74
C MET A 91 -10.08 -7.46 32.62
N GLN A 92 -9.93 -8.61 31.97
CA GLN A 92 -9.12 -8.73 30.76
C GLN A 92 -9.86 -8.03 29.61
N SER A 93 -9.15 -7.12 28.89
CA SER A 93 -9.68 -6.50 27.68
C SER A 93 -9.94 -7.54 26.58
N GLN A 94 -10.95 -7.28 25.76
CA GLN A 94 -11.29 -8.17 24.66
C GLN A 94 -10.17 -8.22 23.63
N LYS A 95 -9.89 -9.43 23.13
CA LYS A 95 -8.87 -9.70 22.12
C LYS A 95 -9.51 -10.20 20.84
N ASP A 96 -9.14 -9.58 19.74
CA ASP A 96 -9.57 -9.97 18.41
C ASP A 96 -8.37 -10.48 17.58
N LYS A 97 -8.62 -11.45 16.72
CA LYS A 97 -7.62 -12.03 15.82
C LYS A 97 -8.25 -12.30 14.48
N GLY A 98 -7.54 -11.97 13.42
CA GLY A 98 -8.06 -12.22 12.09
C GLY A 98 -6.99 -12.24 11.01
N PHE A 99 -7.48 -12.50 9.81
CA PHE A 99 -6.71 -12.60 8.59
C PHE A 99 -7.31 -11.65 7.56
N SER A 100 -6.45 -10.94 6.84
CA SER A 100 -6.84 -10.10 5.72
C SER A 100 -6.05 -10.48 4.48
N LEU A 101 -6.69 -10.34 3.32
CA LEU A 101 -6.10 -10.61 2.01
C LEU A 101 -6.38 -9.45 1.06
N LYS A 102 -5.42 -9.15 0.19
CA LYS A 102 -5.56 -8.19 -0.89
C LYS A 102 -4.90 -8.72 -2.16
N ALA A 103 -5.62 -8.65 -3.29
CA ALA A 103 -5.15 -9.07 -4.59
C ALA A 103 -5.29 -7.94 -5.61
N ARG A 104 -4.27 -7.76 -6.46
CA ARG A 104 -4.28 -6.80 -7.56
C ARG A 104 -5.03 -7.38 -8.74
N LEU A 105 -5.94 -6.59 -9.31
CA LEU A 105 -6.65 -6.92 -10.55
C LEU A 105 -5.98 -6.25 -11.76
N PHE A 106 -5.60 -4.98 -11.62
CA PHE A 106 -4.88 -4.22 -12.64
C PHE A 106 -3.73 -3.44 -12.02
N LYS A 107 -2.63 -3.32 -12.74
CA LYS A 107 -1.47 -2.53 -12.34
C LYS A 107 -1.41 -1.24 -13.17
N GLU A 108 -1.21 -0.13 -12.50
CA GLU A 108 -1.05 1.17 -13.12
C GLU A 108 0.09 1.15 -14.15
N GLY A 109 -0.20 1.64 -15.37
CA GLY A 109 0.76 1.69 -16.46
C GLY A 109 0.94 0.40 -17.27
N GLU A 110 0.30 -0.72 -16.88
CA GLU A 110 0.31 -1.95 -17.68
C GLU A 110 -0.87 -1.99 -18.66
N CYS A 111 -0.61 -2.40 -19.91
CA CYS A 111 -1.58 -2.24 -21.01
C CYS A 111 -2.55 -3.40 -21.18
N TYR A 112 -2.26 -4.62 -20.72
CA TYR A 112 -3.14 -5.79 -20.82
C TYR A 112 -3.78 -6.00 -22.21
N GLY A 113 -3.07 -5.60 -23.30
CA GLY A 113 -3.58 -5.68 -24.66
C GLY A 113 -4.50 -4.53 -25.10
N LEU A 114 -4.66 -3.50 -24.29
CA LEU A 114 -5.40 -2.27 -24.62
C LEU A 114 -4.51 -1.28 -25.40
N ASP A 115 -5.14 -0.27 -26.02
CA ASP A 115 -4.42 0.81 -26.69
C ASP A 115 -3.52 1.54 -25.68
N TYR A 116 -2.26 1.82 -26.08
CA TYR A 116 -1.25 2.46 -25.22
C TYR A 116 -1.74 3.80 -24.63
N ALA A 117 -2.45 4.60 -25.41
CA ALA A 117 -3.01 5.86 -24.95
C ALA A 117 -4.02 5.70 -23.79
N PHE A 118 -4.67 4.54 -23.67
CA PHE A 118 -5.62 4.23 -22.60
C PHE A 118 -4.91 3.73 -21.35
N CYS A 119 -3.78 3.04 -21.50
CA CYS A 119 -3.04 2.44 -20.39
C CYS A 119 -2.51 3.48 -19.39
N GLU A 120 -2.12 4.67 -19.87
CA GLU A 120 -1.63 5.76 -19.03
C GLU A 120 -2.68 6.21 -18.00
N TYR A 121 -3.97 6.05 -18.34
CA TYR A 121 -5.08 6.46 -17.46
C TYR A 121 -5.53 5.35 -16.50
N LEU A 122 -5.14 4.10 -16.72
CA LEU A 122 -5.55 3.00 -15.84
C LEU A 122 -4.94 3.15 -14.44
N PRO A 123 -5.76 3.08 -13.39
CA PRO A 123 -5.27 3.03 -12.01
C PRO A 123 -4.79 1.63 -11.66
N ASN A 124 -4.07 1.48 -10.56
CA ASN A 124 -4.06 0.21 -9.84
C ASN A 124 -5.50 -0.09 -9.39
N LEU A 125 -5.94 -1.33 -9.58
CA LEU A 125 -7.21 -1.83 -9.06
C LEU A 125 -6.94 -3.05 -8.20
N ALA A 126 -7.52 -3.09 -7.01
CA ALA A 126 -7.39 -4.21 -6.09
C ALA A 126 -8.73 -4.58 -5.47
N VAL A 127 -8.83 -5.83 -5.06
CA VAL A 127 -9.91 -6.38 -4.25
C VAL A 127 -9.33 -6.94 -2.97
N GLY A 128 -10.05 -6.82 -1.87
CA GLY A 128 -9.58 -7.38 -0.61
C GLY A 128 -10.70 -7.82 0.32
N LEU A 129 -10.29 -8.65 1.27
CA LEU A 129 -11.10 -9.21 2.35
C LEU A 129 -10.41 -8.88 3.66
N VAL A 130 -11.12 -8.27 4.59
CA VAL A 130 -10.66 -7.94 5.93
C VAL A 130 -11.32 -8.88 6.90
N ASP A 131 -10.56 -9.44 7.84
CA ASP A 131 -11.07 -10.33 8.89
C ASP A 131 -11.95 -11.47 8.35
N PHE A 132 -11.55 -12.04 7.21
CA PHE A 132 -12.37 -13.03 6.50
C PHE A 132 -12.37 -14.42 7.16
N ALA A 133 -11.43 -14.70 8.03
CA ALA A 133 -11.23 -15.99 8.72
C ALA A 133 -10.77 -15.78 10.18
N GLY A 134 -11.25 -14.74 10.83
CA GLY A 134 -11.00 -14.44 12.24
C GLY A 134 -12.25 -14.51 13.08
N THR A 135 -12.43 -13.56 13.98
CA THR A 135 -13.66 -13.38 14.75
C THR A 135 -14.79 -12.79 13.94
N SER A 136 -14.46 -12.23 12.76
CA SER A 136 -15.36 -11.51 11.86
C SER A 136 -15.92 -10.21 12.46
N LEU A 137 -15.28 -9.70 13.49
CA LEU A 137 -15.69 -8.49 14.19
C LEU A 137 -15.64 -7.27 13.29
N THR A 138 -14.60 -7.21 12.44
CA THR A 138 -14.37 -6.14 11.47
C THR A 138 -14.50 -6.63 10.02
N ALA A 139 -15.21 -7.76 9.83
CA ALA A 139 -15.33 -8.39 8.53
C ALA A 139 -15.82 -7.43 7.45
N SER A 140 -15.03 -7.27 6.42
CA SER A 140 -15.29 -6.34 5.31
C SER A 140 -14.73 -6.87 4.02
N GLU A 141 -15.34 -6.43 2.92
CA GLU A 141 -14.83 -6.61 1.58
C GLU A 141 -14.68 -5.23 0.93
N TYR A 142 -13.77 -5.12 -0.02
CA TYR A 142 -13.61 -3.87 -0.76
C TYR A 142 -13.10 -4.08 -2.18
N VAL A 143 -13.41 -3.10 -3.03
CA VAL A 143 -12.77 -2.87 -4.31
C VAL A 143 -12.22 -1.45 -4.28
N VAL A 144 -10.95 -1.29 -4.61
CA VAL A 144 -10.27 -0.01 -4.48
C VAL A 144 -9.37 0.27 -5.69
N ALA A 145 -9.38 1.52 -6.12
CA ALA A 145 -8.50 2.03 -7.16
C ALA A 145 -7.56 3.09 -6.59
N SER A 146 -6.30 3.09 -7.05
CA SER A 146 -5.32 4.14 -6.71
C SER A 146 -4.56 4.59 -7.96
N LYS A 147 -4.39 5.91 -8.11
CA LYS A 147 -3.71 6.53 -9.26
C LYS A 147 -2.73 7.60 -8.80
N SER A 148 -1.49 7.49 -9.29
CA SER A 148 -0.45 8.47 -9.04
C SER A 148 -0.50 9.65 -10.00
N PHE A 149 -0.30 10.85 -9.47
CA PHE A 149 -0.12 12.09 -10.22
C PHE A 149 1.10 12.84 -9.66
N GLY A 150 2.28 12.45 -10.09
CA GLY A 150 3.53 12.96 -9.53
C GLY A 150 3.67 12.61 -8.03
N ARG A 151 3.63 13.63 -7.18
CA ARG A 151 3.74 13.46 -5.73
C ARG A 151 2.42 13.13 -5.02
N PHE A 152 1.31 13.27 -5.73
CA PHE A 152 0.00 12.93 -5.22
C PHE A 152 -0.35 11.49 -5.56
N ASP A 153 -0.97 10.79 -4.64
CA ASP A 153 -1.58 9.49 -4.83
C ASP A 153 -3.05 9.57 -4.41
N LEU A 154 -3.94 9.38 -5.38
CA LEU A 154 -5.38 9.43 -5.17
C LEU A 154 -5.91 8.02 -5.01
N THR A 155 -6.76 7.80 -4.02
CA THR A 155 -7.41 6.51 -3.76
C THR A 155 -8.91 6.72 -3.62
N ALA A 156 -9.68 5.83 -4.26
CA ALA A 156 -11.13 5.73 -4.08
C ALA A 156 -11.57 4.28 -4.13
N GLY A 157 -12.54 3.90 -3.31
CA GLY A 157 -13.02 2.53 -3.22
C GLY A 157 -14.46 2.41 -2.77
N LEU A 158 -14.98 1.19 -2.91
CA LEU A 158 -16.24 0.74 -2.39
C LEU A 158 -15.98 -0.32 -1.32
N GLY A 159 -16.64 -0.19 -0.18
CA GLY A 159 -16.54 -1.13 0.94
C GLY A 159 -17.90 -1.72 1.31
N TRP A 160 -17.86 -2.97 1.77
CA TRP A 160 -18.97 -3.72 2.32
C TRP A 160 -18.62 -4.18 3.74
N GLY A 161 -19.60 -4.63 4.49
CA GLY A 161 -19.40 -5.00 5.89
C GLY A 161 -19.10 -3.79 6.76
N ALA A 162 -18.09 -3.83 7.62
CA ALA A 162 -17.71 -2.67 8.44
C ALA A 162 -17.31 -1.46 7.58
N LEU A 163 -16.60 -1.66 6.46
CA LEU A 163 -16.29 -0.60 5.49
C LEU A 163 -17.52 -0.04 4.75
N GLY A 164 -18.64 -0.73 4.77
CA GLY A 164 -19.91 -0.32 4.15
C GLY A 164 -20.93 0.24 5.14
N SER A 165 -20.58 0.40 6.42
CA SER A 165 -21.54 0.64 7.49
C SER A 165 -22.22 2.01 7.46
N THR A 166 -21.60 3.04 6.88
CA THR A 166 -22.25 4.37 6.71
C THR A 166 -23.32 4.38 5.64
N ASP A 167 -23.40 3.37 4.76
CA ASP A 167 -24.37 3.30 3.64
C ASP A 167 -24.50 4.61 2.82
N ASN A 168 -23.37 5.29 2.62
CA ASN A 168 -23.34 6.64 2.07
C ASN A 168 -23.71 6.74 0.58
N ILE A 169 -23.93 5.60 -0.09
CA ILE A 169 -24.44 5.53 -1.47
C ILE A 169 -25.87 4.98 -1.56
N GLY A 170 -26.49 4.60 -0.43
CA GLY A 170 -27.90 4.18 -0.36
C GLY A 170 -28.15 2.81 -1.01
N GLY A 171 -27.50 1.76 -0.51
CA GLY A 171 -27.71 0.38 -0.93
C GLY A 171 -26.49 -0.25 -1.63
N ASN A 172 -26.66 -1.46 -2.13
CA ASN A 172 -25.61 -2.24 -2.74
C ASN A 172 -25.68 -2.18 -4.27
N PRO A 173 -24.65 -1.65 -4.97
CA PRO A 173 -24.65 -1.59 -6.44
C PRO A 173 -24.69 -2.98 -7.11
N LEU A 174 -24.29 -4.05 -6.41
CA LEU A 174 -24.34 -5.42 -6.92
C LEU A 174 -25.76 -6.01 -6.93
N SER A 175 -26.73 -5.38 -6.26
CA SER A 175 -28.13 -5.80 -6.30
C SER A 175 -28.70 -5.77 -7.72
N ILE A 176 -28.15 -4.94 -8.61
CA ILE A 176 -28.50 -4.93 -10.05
C ILE A 176 -28.25 -6.31 -10.68
N LEU A 177 -27.29 -7.07 -10.15
CA LEU A 177 -26.95 -8.41 -10.64
C LEU A 177 -27.82 -9.51 -10.02
N ALA A 178 -28.17 -9.37 -8.74
CA ALA A 178 -29.04 -10.31 -8.03
C ALA A 178 -29.44 -9.73 -6.66
N ASP A 179 -30.72 -9.89 -6.28
CA ASP A 179 -31.33 -9.42 -5.01
C ASP A 179 -30.61 -9.96 -3.76
N ARG A 180 -29.92 -11.09 -3.89
CA ARG A 180 -29.15 -11.68 -2.79
C ARG A 180 -28.03 -10.78 -2.27
N PHE A 181 -27.65 -9.72 -2.99
CA PHE A 181 -26.63 -8.77 -2.55
C PHE A 181 -27.19 -7.67 -1.66
N ASP A 182 -28.52 -7.49 -1.59
CA ASP A 182 -29.15 -6.44 -0.77
C ASP A 182 -28.94 -6.66 0.72
N GLU A 183 -28.91 -7.92 1.16
CA GLU A 183 -28.83 -8.25 2.58
C GLU A 183 -27.55 -9.05 2.91
N ARG A 184 -26.82 -8.58 3.90
CA ARG A 184 -25.72 -9.31 4.52
C ARG A 184 -26.33 -10.25 5.56
N GLY A 185 -26.55 -11.51 5.18
CA GLY A 185 -27.19 -12.50 6.06
C GLY A 185 -26.51 -12.62 7.42
N SER A 186 -27.30 -12.90 8.45
CA SER A 186 -26.89 -13.07 9.86
C SER A 186 -25.99 -14.30 10.14
N GLY A 187 -25.36 -14.86 9.12
CA GLY A 187 -24.53 -16.08 9.20
C GLY A 187 -23.28 -15.98 10.07
N TYR A 188 -23.00 -14.81 10.60
CA TYR A 188 -21.95 -14.59 11.61
C TYR A 188 -22.61 -14.27 12.95
N SER A 189 -22.75 -15.26 13.79
CA SER A 189 -22.87 -15.00 15.22
C SER A 189 -21.51 -14.48 15.70
N LEU A 190 -21.47 -13.21 16.01
CA LEU A 190 -20.34 -12.47 16.58
C LEU A 190 -19.52 -13.33 17.54
N GLY A 191 -18.30 -13.65 17.15
CA GLY A 191 -17.30 -14.26 18.03
C GLY A 191 -17.43 -15.75 18.35
N LEU A 192 -18.49 -16.46 17.95
CA LEU A 192 -18.73 -17.85 18.34
C LEU A 192 -18.19 -18.89 17.33
N MET A 193 -17.86 -18.48 16.11
CA MET A 193 -17.37 -19.36 15.03
C MET A 193 -16.04 -18.87 14.45
N GLY A 194 -15.10 -18.44 15.29
CA GLY A 194 -13.81 -17.96 14.84
C GLY A 194 -13.10 -18.94 13.91
N GLY A 195 -12.52 -18.41 12.81
CA GLY A 195 -11.69 -19.17 11.90
C GLY A 195 -12.38 -19.75 10.66
N VAL A 196 -13.70 -19.59 10.50
CA VAL A 196 -14.43 -20.07 9.32
C VAL A 196 -14.75 -18.92 8.37
N PRO A 197 -14.28 -18.93 7.09
CA PRO A 197 -14.61 -17.89 6.13
C PRO A 197 -16.11 -17.84 5.83
N GLY A 198 -16.72 -16.66 5.98
CA GLY A 198 -18.14 -16.45 5.73
C GLY A 198 -18.48 -16.10 4.27
N VAL A 199 -18.13 -16.95 3.35
CA VAL A 199 -18.30 -16.70 1.90
C VAL A 199 -19.72 -16.24 1.52
N SER A 200 -20.74 -16.70 2.25
CA SER A 200 -22.13 -16.32 2.01
C SER A 200 -22.48 -14.87 2.33
N THR A 201 -21.60 -14.15 3.04
CA THR A 201 -21.82 -12.74 3.40
C THR A 201 -21.00 -11.77 2.55
N TRP A 202 -20.08 -12.26 1.73
CA TRP A 202 -19.15 -11.41 0.98
C TRP A 202 -19.87 -10.53 -0.05
N PHE A 203 -19.46 -9.26 -0.08
CA PHE A 203 -19.99 -8.20 -0.98
C PHE A 203 -21.50 -7.99 -0.86
N ARG A 204 -22.08 -8.25 0.31
CA ARG A 204 -23.50 -8.13 0.59
C ARG A 204 -23.81 -7.06 1.64
N GLY A 205 -25.06 -6.60 1.62
CA GLY A 205 -25.56 -5.56 2.52
C GLY A 205 -25.17 -4.16 2.07
N THR A 206 -25.20 -3.22 3.00
CA THR A 206 -24.88 -1.82 2.76
C THR A 206 -23.50 -1.62 2.17
N THR A 207 -23.34 -0.59 1.34
CA THR A 207 -22.10 -0.27 0.66
C THR A 207 -21.76 1.20 0.85
N SER A 208 -20.49 1.51 1.04
CA SER A 208 -20.02 2.87 1.18
C SER A 208 -18.85 3.18 0.27
N VAL A 209 -18.77 4.43 -0.17
CA VAL A 209 -17.57 4.99 -0.82
C VAL A 209 -16.63 5.46 0.26
N PHE A 210 -15.34 5.16 0.09
CA PHE A 210 -14.25 5.70 0.88
C PHE A 210 -13.12 6.20 -0.03
N GLY A 211 -12.16 6.94 0.51
CA GLY A 211 -11.02 7.35 -0.27
C GLY A 211 -10.10 8.31 0.44
N GLY A 212 -9.13 8.84 -0.32
CA GLY A 212 -8.19 9.80 0.23
C GLY A 212 -7.10 10.20 -0.73
N VAL A 213 -6.21 11.03 -0.21
CA VAL A 213 -5.08 11.60 -0.92
C VAL A 213 -3.83 11.47 -0.07
N GLU A 214 -2.75 10.99 -0.67
CA GLU A 214 -1.42 11.01 -0.09
C GLU A 214 -0.55 12.00 -0.87
N TYR A 215 0.25 12.78 -0.15
CA TYR A 215 1.23 13.70 -0.75
C TYR A 215 2.63 13.41 -0.21
N VAL A 216 3.57 13.10 -1.10
CA VAL A 216 4.97 12.81 -0.73
C VAL A 216 5.78 14.10 -0.64
N ILE A 217 6.40 14.31 0.51
CA ILE A 217 7.38 15.37 0.76
C ILE A 217 8.78 14.73 0.68
N PRO A 218 9.54 14.98 -0.40
CA PRO A 218 10.87 14.40 -0.55
C PRO A 218 11.86 15.05 0.41
N LYS A 219 12.90 14.31 0.76
CA LYS A 219 14.05 14.87 1.48
C LYS A 219 14.66 16.04 0.71
N ALA A 220 15.06 17.07 1.42
CA ALA A 220 15.75 18.23 0.90
C ALA A 220 16.91 18.60 1.83
N ARG A 221 17.80 19.53 1.42
CA ARG A 221 18.97 19.94 2.19
C ARG A 221 18.65 20.34 3.65
N PHE A 222 17.51 21.00 3.85
CA PHE A 222 17.04 21.43 5.17
C PHE A 222 16.00 20.47 5.79
N TYR A 223 15.63 19.40 5.07
CA TYR A 223 14.66 18.41 5.48
C TYR A 223 15.14 17.03 5.03
N PRO A 224 16.02 16.36 5.80
CA PRO A 224 16.77 15.19 5.32
C PRO A 224 15.99 13.87 5.35
N ILE A 225 14.68 13.91 5.61
CA ILE A 225 13.84 12.73 5.77
C ILE A 225 12.68 12.79 4.76
N ASN A 226 12.37 11.68 4.11
CA ASN A 226 11.14 11.56 3.32
C ASN A 226 9.93 11.48 4.25
N SER A 227 8.84 12.10 3.86
CA SER A 227 7.59 12.04 4.62
C SER A 227 6.37 12.07 3.72
N LYS A 228 5.21 11.74 4.30
CA LYS A 228 3.92 11.82 3.63
C LYS A 228 2.92 12.58 4.48
N ILE A 229 2.05 13.32 3.82
CA ILE A 229 0.79 13.81 4.38
C ILE A 229 -0.33 12.97 3.78
N LYS A 230 -1.27 12.55 4.61
CA LYS A 230 -2.45 11.78 4.22
C LYS A 230 -3.71 12.52 4.63
N LEU A 231 -4.68 12.55 3.75
CA LEU A 231 -6.05 12.98 3.99
C LEU A 231 -6.95 11.82 3.63
N GLU A 232 -7.83 11.41 4.53
CA GLU A 232 -8.71 10.27 4.35
C GLU A 232 -10.16 10.64 4.64
N TYR A 233 -11.07 10.09 3.85
CA TYR A 233 -12.49 10.01 4.09
C TYR A 233 -12.83 8.58 4.51
N ASP A 234 -13.27 8.42 5.74
CA ASP A 234 -13.62 7.17 6.39
C ASP A 234 -15.08 6.80 6.11
N SER A 235 -15.34 5.54 5.80
CA SER A 235 -16.68 5.01 5.53
C SER A 235 -17.20 4.09 6.63
N ILE A 236 -16.51 4.02 7.77
CA ILE A 236 -16.93 3.22 8.92
C ILE A 236 -17.86 4.07 9.79
N ASP A 237 -19.04 3.54 10.10
CA ASP A 237 -19.87 4.06 11.16
C ASP A 237 -19.40 3.47 12.49
N HIS A 238 -18.73 4.29 13.28
CA HIS A 238 -18.13 3.89 14.53
C HIS A 238 -19.19 3.64 15.63
N GLU A 239 -20.38 4.19 15.51
CA GLU A 239 -21.49 3.91 16.43
C GLU A 239 -22.09 2.52 16.17
N LEU A 240 -22.19 2.10 14.91
CA LEU A 240 -22.64 0.75 14.53
C LEU A 240 -21.58 -0.32 14.76
N ALA A 241 -20.31 0.07 14.79
CA ALA A 241 -19.19 -0.81 15.13
C ALA A 241 -19.12 -1.09 16.65
N ASP A 242 -20.04 -0.58 17.44
CA ASP A 242 -20.15 -0.91 18.85
C ASP A 242 -20.63 -2.37 19.02
N PHE A 243 -19.68 -3.25 19.26
CA PHE A 243 -19.88 -4.70 19.38
C PHE A 243 -20.61 -5.12 20.64
N CYS A 244 -20.97 -4.20 21.49
CA CYS A 244 -21.65 -4.50 22.74
C CYS A 244 -22.85 -3.57 22.95
N ARG A 245 -23.94 -3.85 22.25
CA ARG A 245 -25.23 -3.15 22.45
C ARG A 245 -25.78 -3.24 23.89
N GLU A 246 -25.26 -4.15 24.72
CA GLU A 246 -25.71 -4.38 26.09
C GLU A 246 -24.68 -3.92 27.14
N CYS A 247 -23.52 -3.38 26.72
CA CYS A 247 -22.52 -2.85 27.65
C CYS A 247 -22.94 -1.43 28.07
N GLU A 248 -23.39 -1.27 29.31
CA GLU A 248 -23.69 0.05 29.88
C GLU A 248 -22.42 0.93 29.95
N GLY A 249 -22.47 2.08 29.31
CA GLY A 249 -21.49 3.17 29.37
C GLY A 249 -21.15 3.76 27.99
N ASP A 250 -21.04 5.08 27.91
CA ASP A 250 -20.56 5.87 26.78
C ASP A 250 -19.10 5.50 26.43
N ARG A 251 -18.91 4.44 25.65
CA ARG A 251 -17.56 3.87 25.42
C ARG A 251 -16.96 4.23 24.07
N PHE A 252 -17.77 4.65 23.14
CA PHE A 252 -17.36 5.24 21.87
C PHE A 252 -17.99 6.61 21.78
N GLU A 253 -17.18 7.64 21.91
CA GLU A 253 -17.63 8.98 21.52
C GLU A 253 -17.93 8.94 20.04
N SER A 254 -19.10 9.46 19.64
CA SER A 254 -19.40 9.67 18.23
C SER A 254 -18.26 10.47 17.62
N LEU A 255 -17.60 9.91 16.59
CA LEU A 255 -16.50 10.61 15.96
C LEU A 255 -17.05 11.82 15.20
N ASP A 256 -16.46 12.99 15.46
CA ASP A 256 -16.99 14.28 14.99
C ASP A 256 -16.98 14.43 13.46
N SER A 257 -16.21 13.62 12.74
CA SER A 257 -16.02 13.78 11.32
C SER A 257 -15.57 12.47 10.63
N PRO A 258 -15.99 12.21 9.40
CA PRO A 258 -15.43 11.12 8.59
C PRO A 258 -14.03 11.46 8.04
N ILE A 259 -13.46 12.61 8.38
CA ILE A 259 -12.17 13.06 7.84
C ILE A 259 -11.06 12.82 8.85
N SER A 260 -9.97 12.22 8.37
CA SER A 260 -8.73 12.01 9.13
C SER A 260 -7.53 12.63 8.43
N LEU A 261 -6.57 13.13 9.22
CA LEU A 261 -5.31 13.67 8.75
C LEU A 261 -4.15 12.84 9.27
N GLY A 262 -3.15 12.62 8.46
CA GLY A 262 -1.96 11.86 8.83
C GLY A 262 -0.67 12.53 8.39
N TYR A 263 0.36 12.35 9.21
CA TYR A 263 1.73 12.69 8.88
C TYR A 263 2.64 11.49 9.16
N GLU A 264 3.40 11.08 8.16
CA GLU A 264 4.30 9.93 8.25
C GLU A 264 5.74 10.30 7.94
N VAL A 265 6.64 9.80 8.75
CA VAL A 265 8.10 9.92 8.57
C VAL A 265 8.64 8.58 8.07
N ILE A 266 9.35 8.61 6.94
CA ILE A 266 9.90 7.43 6.28
C ILE A 266 11.41 7.46 6.46
N VAL A 267 11.90 6.74 7.48
CA VAL A 267 13.32 6.66 7.78
C VAL A 267 14.06 5.92 6.67
N ASN A 268 13.49 4.82 6.20
CA ASN A 268 13.98 4.05 5.05
C ASN A 268 12.86 3.12 4.52
N LYS A 269 13.14 2.31 3.50
CA LYS A 269 12.18 1.36 2.89
C LYS A 269 11.57 0.36 3.90
N ASN A 270 12.19 0.18 5.05
CA ASN A 270 11.83 -0.83 6.04
C ASN A 270 11.33 -0.26 7.37
N LEU A 271 11.50 1.05 7.62
CA LEU A 271 11.13 1.67 8.89
C LEU A 271 10.41 2.98 8.65
N ASN A 272 9.21 3.10 9.16
CA ASN A 272 8.42 4.32 9.13
C ASN A 272 7.57 4.48 10.40
N PHE A 273 7.19 5.72 10.67
CA PHE A 273 6.37 6.13 11.80
C PHE A 273 5.27 7.05 11.30
N GLY A 274 4.08 6.94 11.88
CA GLY A 274 2.94 7.77 11.56
C GLY A 274 2.29 8.34 12.81
N LEU A 275 1.85 9.58 12.70
CA LEU A 275 1.00 10.28 13.65
C LEU A 275 -0.23 10.75 12.91
N TYR A 276 -1.41 10.50 13.49
CA TYR A 276 -2.67 10.77 12.82
C TYR A 276 -3.61 11.51 13.76
N TYR A 277 -4.40 12.40 13.20
CA TYR A 277 -5.55 12.99 13.85
C TYR A 277 -6.78 12.37 13.20
N GLU A 278 -7.29 11.34 13.86
CA GLU A 278 -8.30 10.43 13.37
C GLU A 278 -9.68 11.04 13.59
N ASN A 279 -10.50 11.05 12.54
CA ASN A 279 -11.88 11.55 12.56
C ASN A 279 -12.06 12.93 13.19
N MET A 280 -11.01 13.77 13.13
CA MET A 280 -10.92 15.10 13.75
C MET A 280 -11.19 15.11 15.26
N SER A 281 -11.04 13.99 15.94
CA SER A 281 -11.34 13.84 17.37
C SER A 281 -10.19 13.31 18.20
N GLN A 282 -9.42 12.32 17.71
CA GLN A 282 -8.43 11.64 18.52
C GLN A 282 -7.06 11.47 17.82
N LEU A 283 -6.00 11.34 18.64
CA LEU A 283 -4.65 11.09 18.16
C LEU A 283 -4.40 9.59 18.06
N ALA A 284 -3.82 9.18 16.92
CA ALA A 284 -3.37 7.82 16.69
C ALA A 284 -1.89 7.80 16.31
N PHE A 285 -1.25 6.69 16.63
CA PHE A 285 0.16 6.48 16.35
C PHE A 285 0.37 5.11 15.69
N ARG A 286 1.33 5.04 14.78
CA ARG A 286 1.77 3.80 14.15
C ARG A 286 3.28 3.78 13.96
N TRP A 287 3.87 2.60 14.08
CA TRP A 287 5.19 2.33 13.55
C TRP A 287 5.18 1.02 12.76
N GLN A 288 6.05 0.94 11.78
CA GLN A 288 6.22 -0.23 10.94
C GLN A 288 7.71 -0.52 10.77
N ALA A 289 8.07 -1.79 10.96
CA ALA A 289 9.38 -2.31 10.61
C ALA A 289 9.21 -3.52 9.68
N GLY A 290 10.08 -3.64 8.69
CA GLY A 290 9.99 -4.74 7.73
C GLY A 290 11.33 -5.07 7.11
N PHE A 291 11.35 -6.13 6.33
CA PHE A 291 12.50 -6.55 5.55
C PHE A 291 12.01 -7.34 4.33
N ASN A 292 12.86 -7.48 3.35
CA ASN A 292 12.55 -8.19 2.13
C ASN A 292 13.41 -9.47 2.07
N PHE A 293 12.74 -10.61 1.95
CA PHE A 293 13.37 -11.93 1.84
C PHE A 293 13.67 -12.34 0.40
N SER A 294 13.20 -11.58 -0.61
CA SER A 294 13.52 -11.94 -1.99
C SER A 294 15.02 -11.97 -2.14
N LYS A 295 15.54 -13.15 -2.44
CA LYS A 295 16.97 -13.33 -2.70
C LYS A 295 17.31 -12.48 -3.92
N LYS A 296 18.29 -11.58 -3.77
CA LYS A 296 18.98 -11.00 -4.93
C LYS A 296 19.45 -12.20 -5.78
N LYS A 297 18.83 -12.37 -6.95
CA LYS A 297 19.36 -13.33 -7.92
C LYS A 297 20.70 -12.75 -8.34
N ASN A 298 21.79 -13.41 -7.93
CA ASN A 298 23.09 -13.06 -8.49
C ASN A 298 23.01 -13.35 -9.99
N PRO A 299 23.15 -12.36 -10.86
CA PRO A 299 23.09 -12.57 -12.28
C PRO A 299 24.23 -13.51 -12.71
N VAL A 300 23.91 -14.41 -13.62
CA VAL A 300 24.90 -15.28 -14.22
C VAL A 300 25.70 -14.44 -15.21
N LEU A 301 26.97 -14.26 -14.95
CA LEU A 301 27.89 -13.59 -15.87
C LEU A 301 28.00 -14.43 -17.15
N ILE A 302 27.39 -13.97 -18.21
CA ILE A 302 27.55 -14.55 -19.53
C ILE A 302 28.81 -13.90 -20.13
N ASN A 303 29.91 -14.67 -20.21
CA ASN A 303 31.16 -14.22 -20.78
C ASN A 303 31.05 -14.23 -22.32
N THR A 304 30.62 -13.13 -22.91
CA THR A 304 30.61 -12.97 -24.37
C THR A 304 31.92 -12.40 -24.82
N LYS A 305 32.78 -13.24 -25.39
CA LYS A 305 33.97 -12.79 -26.14
C LYS A 305 33.48 -12.20 -27.46
N GLY A 306 33.44 -10.87 -27.54
CA GLY A 306 33.22 -10.12 -28.78
C GLY A 306 34.51 -9.43 -29.24
N ASP A 307 34.65 -9.20 -30.52
CA ASP A 307 35.70 -8.34 -31.08
C ASP A 307 35.31 -6.87 -30.83
N TYR A 308 35.76 -6.31 -29.71
CA TYR A 308 35.57 -4.91 -29.35
C TYR A 308 36.91 -4.17 -29.38
N SER A 309 36.87 -2.85 -29.65
CA SER A 309 38.03 -2.01 -29.41
C SER A 309 38.41 -2.04 -27.90
N ASP A 310 39.68 -1.87 -27.56
CA ASP A 310 40.14 -1.88 -26.16
C ASP A 310 39.38 -0.90 -25.27
N PHE A 311 38.94 0.22 -25.82
CA PHE A 311 38.16 1.23 -25.08
C PHE A 311 36.72 0.79 -24.87
N GLU A 312 36.04 0.33 -25.91
CA GLU A 312 34.67 -0.18 -25.84
C GLU A 312 34.58 -1.39 -24.93
N TYR A 313 35.56 -2.27 -24.96
CA TYR A 313 35.62 -3.44 -24.09
C TYR A 313 35.79 -3.08 -22.62
N LYS A 314 36.60 -2.08 -22.29
CA LYS A 314 36.76 -1.60 -20.91
C LYS A 314 35.51 -0.94 -20.36
N VAL A 315 34.85 -0.11 -21.19
CA VAL A 315 33.58 0.52 -20.84
C VAL A 315 32.49 -0.54 -20.63
N TYR A 316 32.43 -1.52 -21.52
CA TYR A 316 31.47 -2.62 -21.44
C TYR A 316 31.68 -3.49 -20.19
N LEU A 317 32.92 -3.88 -19.89
CA LEU A 317 33.24 -4.63 -18.66
C LEU A 317 32.88 -3.84 -17.40
N SER A 318 33.14 -2.56 -17.37
CA SER A 318 32.80 -1.70 -16.24
C SER A 318 31.28 -1.56 -16.08
N LEU A 319 30.53 -1.43 -17.18
CA LEU A 319 29.07 -1.46 -17.15
C LEU A 319 28.54 -2.80 -16.63
N LEU A 320 29.14 -3.93 -17.08
CA LEU A 320 28.78 -5.26 -16.62
C LEU A 320 28.98 -5.43 -15.11
N GLU A 321 30.14 -5.05 -14.60
CA GLU A 321 30.48 -5.25 -13.18
C GLU A 321 29.61 -4.39 -12.26
N ASP A 322 29.51 -3.11 -12.57
CA ASP A 322 28.84 -2.15 -11.68
C ASP A 322 27.32 -2.22 -11.77
N LEU A 323 26.74 -2.34 -12.97
CA LEU A 323 25.30 -2.47 -13.12
C LEU A 323 24.79 -3.82 -12.63
N ASN A 324 25.61 -4.87 -12.78
CA ASN A 324 25.32 -6.20 -12.29
C ASN A 324 25.19 -6.21 -10.74
N SER A 325 26.08 -5.51 -10.06
CA SER A 325 26.00 -5.35 -8.60
C SER A 325 24.71 -4.65 -8.14
N ASN A 326 24.08 -3.88 -9.03
CA ASN A 326 22.81 -3.20 -8.84
C ASN A 326 21.59 -3.96 -9.41
N GLY A 327 21.77 -5.23 -9.81
CA GLY A 327 20.69 -6.09 -10.31
C GLY A 327 20.28 -5.83 -11.75
N ILE A 328 21.11 -5.13 -12.51
CA ILE A 328 20.91 -4.86 -13.95
C ILE A 328 21.91 -5.70 -14.74
N LEU A 329 21.39 -6.70 -15.45
CA LEU A 329 22.18 -7.58 -16.29
C LEU A 329 22.28 -7.02 -17.70
N VAL A 330 23.40 -6.38 -18.03
CA VAL A 330 23.65 -5.86 -19.37
C VAL A 330 23.84 -7.02 -20.35
N GLN A 331 22.99 -7.06 -21.37
CA GLN A 331 23.02 -8.07 -22.44
C GLN A 331 23.83 -7.59 -23.66
N LYS A 332 23.66 -6.30 -24.00
CA LYS A 332 24.31 -5.66 -25.12
C LYS A 332 24.44 -4.18 -24.83
N ALA A 333 25.59 -3.59 -25.18
CA ALA A 333 25.77 -2.16 -25.18
C ALA A 333 26.49 -1.74 -26.47
N HIS A 334 26.07 -0.60 -27.03
CA HIS A 334 26.68 0.02 -28.21
C HIS A 334 26.72 1.52 -28.03
N TYR A 335 27.89 2.13 -28.23
CA TYR A 335 28.08 3.56 -28.17
C TYR A 335 28.18 4.17 -29.55
N ASP A 336 27.28 5.08 -29.88
CA ASP A 336 27.35 5.90 -31.10
C ASP A 336 28.11 7.19 -30.77
N GLU A 337 29.34 7.27 -31.29
CA GLU A 337 30.23 8.40 -31.06
C GLU A 337 29.71 9.68 -31.70
N SER A 338 28.99 9.59 -32.84
CA SER A 338 28.47 10.75 -33.58
C SER A 338 27.33 11.40 -32.83
N GLU A 339 26.44 10.66 -32.23
CA GLU A 339 25.31 11.11 -31.46
C GLU A 339 25.60 11.24 -29.95
N LYS A 340 26.75 10.73 -29.52
CA LYS A 340 27.14 10.59 -28.10
C LYS A 340 26.08 9.85 -27.30
N THR A 341 25.49 8.83 -27.90
CA THR A 341 24.38 8.06 -27.37
C THR A 341 24.84 6.62 -27.06
N LEU A 342 24.56 6.15 -25.84
CA LEU A 342 24.76 4.77 -25.43
C LEU A 342 23.42 4.02 -25.57
N TYR A 343 23.38 3.06 -26.47
CA TYR A 343 22.31 2.08 -26.57
C TYR A 343 22.64 0.89 -25.68
N ILE A 344 21.76 0.58 -24.74
CA ILE A 344 21.98 -0.48 -23.78
C ILE A 344 20.74 -1.39 -23.68
N ASN A 345 20.95 -2.68 -23.91
CA ASN A 345 19.92 -3.70 -23.71
C ASN A 345 20.27 -4.48 -22.43
N TYR A 346 19.36 -4.52 -21.48
CA TYR A 346 19.55 -5.17 -20.20
C TYR A 346 18.31 -5.93 -19.74
N ALA A 347 18.52 -6.93 -18.90
CA ALA A 347 17.48 -7.53 -18.07
C ALA A 347 17.68 -7.03 -16.63
N GLN A 348 16.61 -6.88 -15.89
CA GLN A 348 16.68 -6.45 -14.49
C GLN A 348 16.08 -7.51 -13.57
N SER A 349 16.59 -7.61 -12.34
CA SER A 349 16.16 -8.61 -11.37
C SER A 349 15.83 -8.05 -9.98
N LEU A 350 16.05 -6.76 -9.75
CA LEU A 350 15.88 -6.12 -8.45
C LEU A 350 14.79 -5.04 -8.43
N TYR A 351 14.37 -4.56 -9.59
CA TYR A 351 13.44 -3.44 -9.72
C TYR A 351 12.06 -3.96 -10.12
N ASN A 352 11.02 -3.39 -9.54
CA ASN A 352 9.65 -3.83 -9.80
C ASN A 352 9.05 -3.24 -11.07
N ASN A 353 9.65 -2.17 -11.58
CA ASN A 353 9.31 -1.63 -12.87
C ASN A 353 10.57 -1.31 -13.69
N GLU A 354 10.40 -1.19 -15.00
CA GLU A 354 11.51 -0.86 -15.91
C GLU A 354 12.03 0.55 -15.74
N ASP A 355 11.19 1.49 -15.30
CA ASP A 355 11.59 2.89 -15.13
C ASP A 355 12.60 3.06 -14.00
N ASP A 356 12.44 2.33 -12.89
CA ASP A 356 13.40 2.36 -11.78
C ASP A 356 14.75 1.78 -12.23
N ALA A 357 14.73 0.70 -13.00
CA ALA A 357 15.94 0.11 -13.57
C ALA A 357 16.61 1.07 -14.55
N ARG A 358 15.82 1.73 -15.42
CA ARG A 358 16.31 2.72 -16.36
C ARG A 358 16.96 3.92 -15.67
N LEU A 359 16.34 4.46 -14.63
CA LEU A 359 16.90 5.57 -13.86
C LEU A 359 18.26 5.21 -13.25
N VAL A 360 18.40 3.99 -12.72
CA VAL A 360 19.70 3.51 -12.18
C VAL A 360 20.76 3.41 -13.27
N VAL A 361 20.39 2.92 -14.46
CA VAL A 361 21.32 2.86 -15.61
C VAL A 361 21.71 4.27 -16.04
N GLU A 362 20.76 5.17 -16.21
CA GLU A 362 21.02 6.55 -16.59
C GLU A 362 21.90 7.29 -15.57
N ASP A 363 21.59 7.20 -14.28
CA ASP A 363 22.37 7.84 -13.22
C ASP A 363 23.79 7.30 -13.14
N TYR A 364 23.95 5.98 -13.27
CA TYR A 364 25.27 5.34 -13.30
C TYR A 364 26.09 5.82 -14.51
N VAL A 365 25.50 5.77 -15.70
CA VAL A 365 26.19 6.14 -16.94
C VAL A 365 26.58 7.63 -16.92
N ARG A 366 25.66 8.50 -16.54
CA ARG A 366 25.92 9.95 -16.45
C ARG A 366 26.94 10.30 -15.36
N GLY A 367 26.93 9.58 -14.25
CA GLY A 367 27.89 9.79 -13.16
C GLY A 367 29.31 9.36 -13.51
N LYS A 368 29.47 8.33 -14.33
CA LYS A 368 30.77 7.73 -14.64
C LYS A 368 31.35 8.16 -15.98
N TYR A 369 30.49 8.41 -16.97
CA TYR A 369 30.90 8.70 -18.35
C TYR A 369 30.36 10.04 -18.84
N SER A 370 31.06 11.12 -18.50
CA SER A 370 30.63 12.48 -18.84
C SER A 370 30.57 12.79 -20.35
N PHE A 371 31.16 11.95 -21.21
CA PHE A 371 31.10 12.05 -22.66
C PHE A 371 29.82 11.48 -23.27
N ILE A 372 29.06 10.65 -22.52
CA ILE A 372 27.77 10.12 -22.96
C ILE A 372 26.69 11.13 -22.62
N LYS A 373 25.96 11.58 -23.64
CA LYS A 373 24.87 12.55 -23.47
C LYS A 373 23.51 11.90 -23.28
N ASN A 374 23.27 10.82 -24.01
CA ASN A 374 21.99 10.11 -24.02
C ASN A 374 22.19 8.62 -23.74
N VAL A 375 21.24 8.04 -23.06
CA VAL A 375 21.14 6.59 -22.80
C VAL A 375 19.77 6.13 -23.32
N VAL A 376 19.76 5.11 -24.17
CA VAL A 376 18.55 4.58 -24.83
C VAL A 376 18.45 3.08 -24.61
#